data_192acba44d1cdc94a1617b2d1a1d652e
#
_entry.id   192acba44d1cdc94a1617b2d1a1d652e
#
_cell.length_a   1.000
_cell.length_b   1.000
_cell.length_c   1.000
_cell.angle_alpha   90.00
_cell.angle_beta   90.00
_cell.angle_gamma   90.00
#
_symmetry.space_group_name_H-M   'P 1'
#
loop_
_entity.id
_entity.type
_entity.pdbx_description
1 polymer ?
#
loop_
_entity_poly.entity_id
_entity_poly.type
_entity_poly.pdbx_seq_one_letter_code
_entity_poly.pdbx_strand_id
1 'polypeptide(L)'
;MTILRNYIYIKNILLLVFFPAVFIFSQDDKSKNPNVELPDFVITGQDVISIKRADKIKPDFISTVTEKFIKPVHSPEELGLRQLSDPIKEDLALLDSTTFSNGSVSAGAGIYILPEAILSYNYPFRNGILKADLGGMYQRDYIENSDRYTFYGGAGIEYSLGVIDKELPGTQFLLGGDYKSLAYKLFASDNPEQKRTKNEGNYYLGIKSTAGKVFIFDLQFDNYVTSLVENNFSENLLNLNGFARLQLSDIGLGIKTNYQKQFFTTDSLDNIGFSYFFFRPSVVFELFNSIKAEVGYTFANSGDQSFNNIFASFGLRISKNIILLGEFSPNAEFVTSGLVLRENDYFNPLMFDNLFIRKSNYIDIAVKYEYERYYQIDAGLRSFKSGNLPYFINSNKSGQFDIATADAKNYNAYLNLSFHFGPYGVLYGSFDYFRIRDNNDDRIPYHPNLKGNITYGYEFRRGLLAEVLVDYYSERYTDIPNATKLNSFFNLGFKLTYKLQEKLILKLEMYNLLNRDIFLWQGYKEKPFDVFLGFNLLFD
;
A
#
# COMPACT_ATOMS: atom_id res chain seq x y z
N MET A 1 5.42 41.90 9.84
CA MET A 1 4.56 41.60 11.01
C MET A 1 3.57 40.46 10.80
N THR A 2 3.35 39.99 9.58
CA THR A 2 2.41 38.91 9.22
C THR A 2 3.01 37.51 9.39
N ILE A 3 4.32 37.36 9.31
CA ILE A 3 5.03 36.07 9.41
C ILE A 3 5.10 35.55 10.85
N LEU A 4 5.23 36.44 11.83
CA LEU A 4 5.24 36.05 13.26
C LEU A 4 3.87 35.57 13.78
N ARG A 5 2.78 36.02 13.18
CA ARG A 5 1.42 35.65 13.60
C ARG A 5 1.05 34.23 13.17
N ASN A 6 1.58 33.77 12.03
CA ASN A 6 1.36 32.39 11.56
C ASN A 6 2.20 31.36 12.35
N TYR A 7 3.37 31.77 12.88
CA TYR A 7 4.21 30.90 13.71
C TYR A 7 3.56 30.54 15.06
N ILE A 8 2.80 31.48 15.62
CA ILE A 8 2.07 31.28 16.88
C ILE A 8 0.90 30.29 16.71
N TYR A 9 0.22 30.31 15.56
CA TYR A 9 -0.87 29.39 15.29
C TYR A 9 -0.39 27.95 15.10
N ILE A 10 0.73 27.73 14.43
CA ILE A 10 1.32 26.39 14.22
C ILE A 10 1.81 25.82 15.56
N LYS A 11 2.41 26.64 16.43
CA LYS A 11 2.86 26.25 17.77
C LYS A 11 1.69 25.82 18.66
N ASN A 12 0.56 26.51 18.56
CA ASN A 12 -0.64 26.20 19.35
C ASN A 12 -1.38 24.94 18.85
N ILE A 13 -1.34 24.65 17.55
CA ILE A 13 -1.91 23.42 16.97
C ILE A 13 -1.05 22.20 17.35
N LEU A 14 0.28 22.30 17.34
CA LEU A 14 1.18 21.24 17.78
C LEU A 14 1.03 20.95 19.29
N LEU A 15 0.81 21.97 20.10
CA LEU A 15 0.54 21.82 21.54
C LEU A 15 -0.82 21.16 21.82
N LEU A 16 -1.82 21.38 21.00
CA LEU A 16 -3.17 20.78 21.14
C LEU A 16 -3.21 19.30 20.77
N VAL A 17 -2.32 18.84 19.89
CA VAL A 17 -2.24 17.43 19.49
C VAL A 17 -1.45 16.59 20.52
N PHE A 18 -0.51 17.19 21.25
CA PHE A 18 0.31 16.48 22.23
C PHE A 18 -0.20 16.57 23.69
N PHE A 19 -1.12 17.47 24.00
CA PHE A 19 -1.56 17.72 25.38
C PHE A 19 -2.58 16.73 25.96
N PRO A 20 -3.41 16.00 25.20
CA PRO A 20 -4.33 15.03 25.82
C PRO A 20 -3.66 13.75 26.33
N ALA A 21 -2.41 13.47 25.94
CA ALA A 21 -1.73 12.25 26.36
C ALA A 21 -1.09 12.33 27.77
N VAL A 22 -1.01 13.52 28.39
CA VAL A 22 -0.32 13.71 29.67
C VAL A 22 -1.27 13.76 30.88
N PHE A 23 -2.59 13.89 30.66
CA PHE A 23 -3.55 14.05 31.76
C PHE A 23 -4.24 12.77 32.25
N ILE A 24 -3.83 11.57 31.80
CA ILE A 24 -4.46 10.32 32.25
C ILE A 24 -3.71 9.62 33.39
N PHE A 25 -2.57 10.12 33.85
CA PHE A 25 -1.81 9.51 34.94
C PHE A 25 -1.68 10.45 36.14
N SER A 26 -2.81 10.72 36.80
CA SER A 26 -2.80 11.19 38.19
C SER A 26 -4.14 10.85 38.84
N GLN A 27 -4.25 9.63 39.31
CA GLN A 27 -5.18 9.27 40.37
C GLN A 27 -4.36 8.76 41.56
N ASP A 28 -4.23 9.61 42.58
CA ASP A 28 -3.78 9.25 43.90
C ASP A 28 -4.82 8.33 44.55
N ASP A 29 -4.49 7.06 44.60
CA ASP A 29 -5.28 6.08 45.36
C ASP A 29 -4.80 6.06 46.81
N LYS A 30 -5.41 6.88 47.67
CA LYS A 30 -5.29 6.78 49.12
C LYS A 30 -6.22 5.66 49.60
N SER A 31 -5.79 4.42 49.45
CA SER A 31 -6.45 3.32 50.19
C SER A 31 -5.83 3.24 51.59
N LYS A 32 -6.64 3.55 52.58
CA LYS A 32 -6.37 3.25 53.99
C LYS A 32 -6.36 1.74 54.19
N ASN A 33 -5.21 1.18 54.45
CA ASN A 33 -5.08 -0.19 54.92
C ASN A 33 -5.68 -0.30 56.33
N PRO A 34 -6.67 -1.19 56.57
CA PRO A 34 -7.01 -1.57 57.93
C PRO A 34 -5.90 -2.48 58.47
N ASN A 35 -5.38 -2.17 59.62
CA ASN A 35 -4.48 -3.03 60.39
C ASN A 35 -5.20 -4.35 60.68
N VAL A 36 -4.80 -5.42 60.03
CA VAL A 36 -5.12 -6.77 60.43
C VAL A 36 -3.94 -7.31 61.23
N GLU A 37 -4.10 -7.42 62.54
CA GLU A 37 -3.13 -8.13 63.39
C GLU A 37 -3.22 -9.63 63.05
N LEU A 38 -2.14 -10.17 62.51
CA LEU A 38 -1.96 -11.59 62.29
C LEU A 38 -1.48 -12.24 63.58
N PRO A 39 -2.05 -13.39 64.00
CA PRO A 39 -1.56 -14.09 65.18
C PRO A 39 -0.17 -14.65 64.94
N ASP A 40 0.72 -14.49 65.94
CA ASP A 40 2.06 -15.04 65.97
C ASP A 40 2.02 -16.59 65.95
N PHE A 41 2.44 -17.19 64.82
CA PHE A 41 2.73 -18.62 64.76
C PHE A 41 4.22 -18.85 65.03
N VAL A 42 4.56 -19.42 66.16
CA VAL A 42 5.88 -19.92 66.45
C VAL A 42 6.03 -21.28 65.78
N ILE A 43 6.81 -21.32 64.68
CA ILE A 43 7.18 -22.58 64.02
C ILE A 43 8.52 -23.05 64.59
N THR A 44 8.49 -24.05 65.46
CA THR A 44 9.65 -24.81 65.89
C THR A 44 9.76 -26.04 64.99
N GLY A 45 10.56 -25.92 63.91
CA GLY A 45 10.92 -27.04 63.06
C GLY A 45 11.96 -26.60 62.05
N GLN A 46 13.20 -27.10 62.20
CA GLN A 46 14.28 -26.95 61.21
C GLN A 46 14.11 -28.02 60.13
N ASP A 47 13.24 -27.77 59.16
CA ASP A 47 13.33 -28.47 57.89
C ASP A 47 13.67 -27.47 56.79
N VAL A 48 14.91 -27.59 56.28
CA VAL A 48 15.37 -26.80 55.14
C VAL A 48 14.70 -27.36 53.87
N ILE A 49 13.55 -26.87 53.57
CA ILE A 49 12.92 -27.11 52.24
C ILE A 49 13.68 -26.24 51.24
N SER A 50 14.62 -26.85 50.50
CA SER A 50 15.23 -26.20 49.34
C SER A 50 14.17 -26.09 48.24
N ILE A 51 13.51 -24.96 48.19
CA ILE A 51 12.66 -24.64 47.02
C ILE A 51 13.64 -24.48 45.84
N LYS A 52 13.70 -25.45 44.94
CA LYS A 52 14.32 -25.25 43.62
C LYS A 52 13.69 -23.99 43.03
N ARG A 53 14.50 -22.95 42.79
CA ARG A 53 14.08 -21.82 41.98
C ARG A 53 13.55 -22.40 40.68
N ALA A 54 12.24 -22.32 40.45
CA ALA A 54 11.69 -22.50 39.14
C ALA A 54 12.31 -21.40 38.29
N ASP A 55 13.03 -21.76 37.25
CA ASP A 55 13.47 -20.83 36.25
C ASP A 55 12.22 -20.10 35.78
N LYS A 56 12.21 -18.77 35.96
CA LYS A 56 11.17 -17.95 35.35
C LYS A 56 11.31 -18.18 33.85
N ILE A 57 10.45 -19.02 33.29
CA ILE A 57 10.22 -19.06 31.87
C ILE A 57 9.79 -17.64 31.53
N LYS A 58 10.72 -16.85 30.99
CA LYS A 58 10.34 -15.59 30.35
C LYS A 58 9.35 -16.02 29.29
N PRO A 59 8.10 -15.50 29.29
CA PRO A 59 7.21 -15.77 28.19
C PRO A 59 7.97 -15.31 26.95
N ASP A 60 8.23 -16.22 26.03
CA ASP A 60 8.66 -15.86 24.71
C ASP A 60 7.54 -14.97 24.18
N PHE A 61 7.83 -13.68 24.11
CA PHE A 61 6.96 -12.75 23.40
C PHE A 61 7.02 -13.18 21.94
N ILE A 62 6.11 -14.06 21.56
CA ILE A 62 5.89 -14.38 20.16
C ILE A 62 5.52 -13.05 19.53
N SER A 63 6.41 -12.56 18.70
CA SER A 63 6.16 -11.34 17.94
C SER A 63 4.94 -11.60 17.06
N THR A 64 3.84 -10.98 17.42
CA THR A 64 2.54 -11.12 16.79
C THR A 64 2.45 -10.36 15.48
N VAL A 65 3.56 -9.77 15.06
CA VAL A 65 3.69 -8.97 13.85
C VAL A 65 4.17 -9.85 12.72
N THR A 66 3.41 -9.89 11.63
CA THR A 66 3.86 -10.58 10.41
C THR A 66 5.17 -9.95 9.91
N GLU A 67 6.00 -10.71 9.20
CA GLU A 67 7.25 -10.18 8.63
C GLU A 67 7.07 -8.91 7.79
N LYS A 68 5.89 -8.67 7.23
CA LYS A 68 5.54 -7.43 6.53
C LYS A 68 5.66 -6.19 7.41
N PHE A 69 5.41 -6.30 8.72
CA PHE A 69 5.55 -5.21 9.68
C PHE A 69 6.98 -5.07 10.23
N ILE A 70 7.76 -6.14 10.13
CA ILE A 70 9.12 -6.18 10.63
C ILE A 70 10.09 -5.67 9.56
N LYS A 71 9.75 -5.84 8.29
CA LYS A 71 10.53 -5.25 7.20
C LYS A 71 10.31 -3.75 7.23
N PRO A 72 11.39 -2.94 7.29
CA PRO A 72 11.22 -1.52 7.04
C PRO A 72 10.44 -1.37 5.74
N VAL A 73 9.42 -0.52 5.74
CA VAL A 73 8.52 -0.29 4.57
C VAL A 73 9.33 0.03 3.32
N HIS A 74 10.58 0.46 3.52
CA HIS A 74 11.58 0.61 2.47
C HIS A 74 12.88 -0.01 2.93
N SER A 75 13.38 -1.03 2.26
CA SER A 75 14.81 -1.32 2.35
C SER A 75 15.57 -0.09 1.82
N PRO A 76 16.82 0.15 2.23
CA PRO A 76 17.66 1.16 1.59
C PRO A 76 17.76 0.98 0.06
N GLU A 77 17.37 -0.17 -0.43
CA GLU A 77 17.35 -0.60 -1.83
C GLU A 77 16.00 -0.30 -2.50
N GLU A 78 14.93 -0.22 -1.74
CA GLU A 78 13.58 0.20 -2.14
C GLU A 78 13.31 1.70 -1.88
N LEU A 79 14.30 2.55 -1.99
CA LEU A 79 14.10 4.00 -2.15
C LEU A 79 13.47 4.34 -3.51
N GLY A 80 12.79 3.39 -4.12
CA GLY A 80 11.78 3.64 -5.11
C GLY A 80 10.61 4.32 -4.40
N LEU A 81 10.66 5.63 -4.34
CA LEU A 81 9.60 6.45 -3.80
C LEU A 81 8.36 6.14 -4.61
N ARG A 82 7.38 5.58 -3.96
CA ARG A 82 6.11 5.28 -4.61
C ARG A 82 5.48 6.61 -5.04
N GLN A 83 4.89 6.60 -6.20
CA GLN A 83 4.04 7.67 -6.70
C GLN A 83 3.03 8.10 -5.62
N LEU A 84 2.43 9.26 -5.80
CA LEU A 84 1.25 9.72 -5.06
C LEU A 84 0.23 8.57 -5.01
N SER A 85 0.40 7.67 -4.07
CA SER A 85 -0.42 6.46 -3.92
C SER A 85 -1.43 6.71 -2.82
N ASP A 86 -2.54 6.01 -2.91
CA ASP A 86 -3.48 5.96 -1.80
C ASP A 86 -2.78 5.45 -0.53
N PRO A 87 -3.22 5.90 0.65
CA PRO A 87 -2.73 5.38 1.91
C PRO A 87 -2.78 3.85 1.91
N ILE A 88 -1.69 3.21 2.27
CA ILE A 88 -1.63 1.74 2.29
C ILE A 88 -2.55 1.25 3.40
N LYS A 89 -3.59 0.53 3.01
CA LYS A 89 -4.41 -0.22 3.95
C LYS A 89 -3.78 -1.60 4.12
N GLU A 90 -3.43 -1.94 5.33
CA GLU A 90 -2.94 -3.28 5.65
C GLU A 90 -3.94 -4.00 6.53
N ASP A 91 -4.25 -5.24 6.16
CA ASP A 91 -5.08 -6.10 6.99
C ASP A 91 -4.23 -6.64 8.15
N LEU A 92 -4.76 -6.53 9.37
CA LEU A 92 -4.15 -7.12 10.54
C LEU A 92 -4.28 -8.64 10.47
N ALA A 93 -3.18 -9.35 10.63
CA ALA A 93 -3.20 -10.80 10.73
C ALA A 93 -3.48 -11.24 12.17
N LEU A 94 -4.29 -12.29 12.33
CA LEU A 94 -4.44 -12.96 13.63
C LEU A 94 -3.10 -13.55 14.06
N LEU A 95 -2.73 -13.29 15.29
CA LEU A 95 -1.41 -13.57 15.86
C LEU A 95 -1.05 -15.06 15.93
N ASP A 96 -2.04 -15.89 16.08
CA ASP A 96 -1.89 -17.34 16.29
C ASP A 96 -2.04 -18.18 15.00
N SER A 97 -2.02 -17.56 13.83
CA SER A 97 -2.18 -18.33 12.59
C SER A 97 -0.87 -18.95 12.08
N THR A 98 -0.11 -19.59 12.95
CA THR A 98 1.03 -20.42 12.55
C THR A 98 0.62 -21.81 12.07
N THR A 99 -0.67 -22.13 12.04
CA THR A 99 -1.14 -23.35 11.39
C THR A 99 -0.92 -23.21 9.89
N PHE A 100 0.10 -23.89 9.40
CA PHE A 100 0.33 -24.03 7.97
C PHE A 100 -0.82 -24.83 7.38
N SER A 101 -1.56 -24.24 6.45
CA SER A 101 -2.58 -24.95 5.68
C SER A 101 -2.23 -24.88 4.19
N ASN A 102 -2.46 -25.98 3.49
CA ASN A 102 -2.23 -26.03 2.06
C ASN A 102 -3.28 -25.23 1.27
N GLY A 103 -4.42 -24.97 1.86
CA GLY A 103 -5.44 -24.19 1.19
C GLY A 103 -6.49 -23.59 2.09
N SER A 104 -7.33 -22.75 1.50
CA SER A 104 -8.48 -22.14 2.17
C SER A 104 -9.65 -21.97 1.22
N VAL A 105 -10.85 -22.11 1.77
CA VAL A 105 -12.10 -21.71 1.12
C VAL A 105 -12.72 -20.62 1.98
N SER A 106 -12.86 -19.43 1.39
CA SER A 106 -13.61 -18.33 1.99
C SER A 106 -14.93 -18.17 1.25
N ALA A 107 -16.02 -18.00 1.98
CA ALA A 107 -17.29 -17.62 1.40
C ALA A 107 -18.05 -16.70 2.35
N GLY A 108 -18.90 -15.85 1.78
CA GLY A 108 -19.69 -14.92 2.55
C GLY A 108 -20.77 -14.24 1.74
N ALA A 109 -21.61 -13.52 2.45
CA ALA A 109 -22.66 -12.70 1.88
C ALA A 109 -22.96 -11.49 2.77
N GLY A 110 -23.44 -10.44 2.16
CA GLY A 110 -23.78 -9.18 2.84
C GLY A 110 -25.09 -8.59 2.36
N ILE A 111 -25.32 -7.35 2.72
CA ILE A 111 -26.52 -6.63 2.24
C ILE A 111 -26.42 -6.44 0.73
N TYR A 112 -25.24 -6.04 0.22
CA TYR A 112 -25.02 -5.76 -1.20
C TYR A 112 -24.10 -6.77 -1.88
N ILE A 113 -23.31 -7.55 -1.17
CA ILE A 113 -22.43 -8.60 -1.72
C ILE A 113 -23.13 -9.95 -1.58
N LEU A 114 -23.49 -10.61 -2.71
CA LEU A 114 -24.33 -11.81 -2.74
C LEU A 114 -24.02 -12.73 -3.93
N PRO A 115 -23.21 -13.75 -3.80
CA PRO A 115 -22.23 -14.08 -2.77
C PRO A 115 -20.82 -13.56 -3.12
N GLU A 116 -19.90 -13.75 -2.19
CA GLU A 116 -18.46 -13.78 -2.45
C GLU A 116 -17.93 -15.19 -2.14
N ALA A 117 -17.06 -15.73 -2.98
CA ALA A 117 -16.38 -16.99 -2.74
C ALA A 117 -14.94 -16.94 -3.26
N ILE A 118 -14.00 -17.45 -2.47
CA ILE A 118 -12.58 -17.49 -2.80
C ILE A 118 -12.03 -18.86 -2.42
N LEU A 119 -11.34 -19.49 -3.35
CA LEU A 119 -10.55 -20.70 -3.14
C LEU A 119 -9.09 -20.35 -3.32
N SER A 120 -8.26 -20.64 -2.33
CA SER A 120 -6.80 -20.50 -2.42
C SER A 120 -6.14 -21.82 -2.10
N TYR A 121 -5.10 -22.18 -2.84
CA TYR A 121 -4.35 -23.39 -2.67
C TYR A 121 -2.85 -23.12 -2.78
N ASN A 122 -2.08 -23.60 -1.80
CA ASN A 122 -0.64 -23.45 -1.73
C ASN A 122 -0.02 -24.84 -1.53
N TYR A 123 0.76 -25.31 -2.47
CA TYR A 123 1.43 -26.58 -2.39
C TYR A 123 2.94 -26.37 -2.23
N PRO A 124 3.49 -26.57 -1.02
CA PRO A 124 4.92 -26.51 -0.81
C PRO A 124 5.60 -27.77 -1.35
N PHE A 125 6.71 -27.57 -2.04
CA PHE A 125 7.60 -28.67 -2.43
C PHE A 125 9.03 -28.31 -2.03
N ARG A 126 9.96 -29.25 -2.16
CA ARG A 126 11.30 -29.21 -1.54
C ARG A 126 11.95 -27.81 -1.43
N ASN A 127 11.94 -27.01 -2.51
CA ASN A 127 12.60 -25.71 -2.56
C ASN A 127 11.67 -24.63 -3.13
N GLY A 128 10.37 -24.86 -3.13
CA GLY A 128 9.45 -23.90 -3.71
C GLY A 128 8.02 -24.06 -3.23
N ILE A 129 7.15 -23.25 -3.80
CA ILE A 129 5.72 -23.25 -3.52
C ILE A 129 4.95 -22.99 -4.83
N LEU A 130 3.95 -23.81 -5.06
CA LEU A 130 2.92 -23.55 -6.07
C LEU A 130 1.77 -22.84 -5.36
N LYS A 131 1.28 -21.74 -5.94
CA LYS A 131 0.13 -20.98 -5.45
C LYS A 131 -0.93 -20.94 -6.53
N ALA A 132 -2.19 -21.07 -6.15
CA ALA A 132 -3.32 -20.88 -7.04
C ALA A 132 -4.48 -20.26 -6.26
N ASP A 133 -5.17 -19.31 -6.86
CA ASP A 133 -6.38 -18.71 -6.32
C ASP A 133 -7.44 -18.57 -7.39
N LEU A 134 -8.68 -18.67 -6.96
CA LEU A 134 -9.87 -18.49 -7.79
C LEU A 134 -10.95 -17.84 -6.93
N GLY A 135 -11.59 -16.81 -7.44
CA GLY A 135 -12.62 -16.14 -6.68
C GLY A 135 -13.60 -15.38 -7.55
N GLY A 136 -14.70 -15.02 -6.91
CA GLY A 136 -15.71 -14.20 -7.56
C GLY A 136 -16.67 -13.57 -6.56
N MET A 137 -17.27 -12.48 -6.99
CA MET A 137 -18.19 -11.70 -6.20
C MET A 137 -19.28 -11.13 -7.09
N TYR A 138 -20.50 -11.15 -6.59
CA TYR A 138 -21.59 -10.36 -7.15
C TYR A 138 -22.00 -9.29 -6.13
N GLN A 139 -22.01 -8.06 -6.58
CA GLN A 139 -22.57 -6.93 -5.86
C GLN A 139 -23.90 -6.54 -6.52
N ARG A 140 -24.98 -6.60 -5.75
CA ARG A 140 -26.27 -6.12 -6.20
C ARG A 140 -26.40 -4.62 -6.17
N ASP A 141 -27.40 -4.10 -6.85
CA ASP A 141 -27.72 -2.68 -6.85
C ASP A 141 -27.96 -2.10 -5.46
N TYR A 142 -27.31 -0.99 -5.14
CA TYR A 142 -27.63 -0.08 -4.05
C TYR A 142 -28.17 1.27 -4.56
N ILE A 143 -27.98 1.54 -5.84
CA ILE A 143 -28.63 2.52 -6.69
C ILE A 143 -28.97 1.76 -7.97
N GLU A 144 -30.04 2.11 -8.64
CA GLU A 144 -30.44 1.49 -9.91
C GLU A 144 -29.27 1.42 -10.90
N ASN A 145 -29.01 0.24 -11.45
CA ASN A 145 -27.89 -0.06 -12.36
C ASN A 145 -26.48 0.00 -11.73
N SER A 146 -26.32 -0.05 -10.41
CA SER A 146 -25.01 -0.09 -9.76
C SER A 146 -24.46 -1.50 -9.51
N ASP A 147 -25.11 -2.53 -10.06
CA ASP A 147 -24.69 -3.92 -9.96
C ASP A 147 -23.32 -4.17 -10.60
N ARG A 148 -22.56 -5.09 -10.00
CA ARG A 148 -21.19 -5.37 -10.40
C ARG A 148 -20.87 -6.85 -10.23
N TYR A 149 -20.21 -7.44 -11.21
CA TYR A 149 -19.68 -8.80 -11.16
C TYR A 149 -18.16 -8.76 -11.22
N THR A 150 -17.52 -9.45 -10.32
CA THR A 150 -16.06 -9.61 -10.35
C THR A 150 -15.73 -11.10 -10.34
N PHE A 151 -14.86 -11.50 -11.25
CA PHE A 151 -14.26 -12.83 -11.27
C PHE A 151 -12.75 -12.66 -11.37
N TYR A 152 -12.00 -13.45 -10.64
CA TYR A 152 -10.53 -13.43 -10.73
C TYR A 152 -9.95 -14.82 -10.46
N GLY A 153 -8.76 -15.04 -10.96
CA GLY A 153 -7.99 -16.23 -10.68
C GLY A 153 -6.54 -16.03 -11.05
N GLY A 154 -5.67 -16.74 -10.35
CA GLY A 154 -4.25 -16.68 -10.56
C GLY A 154 -3.57 -17.99 -10.25
N ALA A 155 -2.38 -18.18 -10.82
CA ALA A 155 -1.50 -19.27 -10.47
C ALA A 155 -0.05 -18.84 -10.59
N GLY A 156 0.82 -19.35 -9.68
CA GLY A 156 2.23 -19.03 -9.72
C GLY A 156 3.08 -20.08 -9.04
N ILE A 157 4.34 -20.10 -9.44
CA ILE A 157 5.39 -20.95 -8.87
C ILE A 157 6.50 -20.04 -8.38
N GLU A 158 6.91 -20.25 -7.14
CA GLU A 158 8.12 -19.68 -6.56
C GLU A 158 9.09 -20.82 -6.26
N TYR A 159 10.31 -20.73 -6.78
CA TYR A 159 11.35 -21.71 -6.54
C TYR A 159 12.62 -21.02 -6.06
N SER A 160 13.23 -21.49 -4.98
CA SER A 160 14.42 -20.89 -4.38
C SER A 160 15.60 -21.86 -4.38
N LEU A 161 16.73 -21.44 -4.92
CA LEU A 161 18.00 -22.11 -4.71
C LEU A 161 18.43 -21.93 -3.25
N GLY A 162 19.02 -22.97 -2.66
CA GLY A 162 19.47 -22.93 -1.27
C GLY A 162 20.53 -21.84 -1.04
N VAL A 163 20.56 -21.29 0.18
CA VAL A 163 21.57 -20.30 0.60
C VAL A 163 23.00 -20.87 0.57
N ILE A 164 23.14 -22.21 0.55
CA ILE A 164 24.41 -22.96 0.52
C ILE A 164 24.96 -23.07 -0.93
N ASP A 165 24.15 -22.71 -1.92
CA ASP A 165 24.59 -22.76 -3.33
C ASP A 165 25.74 -21.79 -3.57
N LYS A 166 26.87 -22.29 -4.10
CA LYS A 166 28.11 -21.51 -4.19
C LYS A 166 28.06 -20.45 -5.26
N GLU A 167 27.27 -20.64 -6.30
CA GLU A 167 27.29 -19.76 -7.49
C GLU A 167 26.26 -18.63 -7.40
N LEU A 168 25.04 -18.92 -6.96
CA LEU A 168 23.94 -17.96 -6.88
C LEU A 168 23.11 -18.17 -5.59
N PRO A 169 23.69 -17.91 -4.39
CA PRO A 169 23.04 -18.22 -3.13
C PRO A 169 21.71 -17.46 -2.97
N GLY A 170 20.66 -18.21 -2.61
CA GLY A 170 19.34 -17.63 -2.36
C GLY A 170 18.63 -17.06 -3.59
N THR A 171 19.02 -17.48 -4.78
CA THR A 171 18.33 -17.06 -6.01
C THR A 171 16.92 -17.63 -6.05
N GLN A 172 15.95 -16.77 -6.34
CA GLN A 172 14.53 -17.09 -6.46
C GLN A 172 14.08 -16.94 -7.91
N PHE A 173 13.31 -17.92 -8.37
CA PHE A 173 12.62 -17.90 -9.64
C PHE A 173 11.12 -17.74 -9.38
N LEU A 174 10.50 -16.84 -10.10
CA LEU A 174 9.08 -16.49 -10.01
C LEU A 174 8.46 -16.68 -11.38
N LEU A 175 7.37 -17.39 -11.46
CA LEU A 175 6.59 -17.56 -12.69
C LEU A 175 5.13 -17.58 -12.30
N GLY A 176 4.29 -16.80 -12.96
CA GLY A 176 2.86 -16.85 -12.69
C GLY A 176 2.06 -15.91 -13.56
N GLY A 177 0.79 -15.85 -13.24
CA GLY A 177 -0.13 -14.92 -13.84
C GLY A 177 -1.45 -14.87 -13.11
N ASP A 178 -2.11 -13.73 -13.23
CA ASP A 178 -3.42 -13.46 -12.69
C ASP A 178 -4.33 -12.89 -13.78
N TYR A 179 -5.61 -13.13 -13.62
CA TYR A 179 -6.66 -12.63 -14.48
C TYR A 179 -7.83 -12.13 -13.63
N LYS A 180 -8.39 -10.98 -14.01
CA LYS A 180 -9.57 -10.39 -13.40
C LYS A 180 -10.52 -9.90 -14.48
N SER A 181 -11.78 -10.25 -14.33
CA SER A 181 -12.88 -9.73 -15.16
C SER A 181 -13.85 -8.98 -14.25
N LEU A 182 -14.21 -7.77 -14.67
CA LEU A 182 -15.11 -6.87 -13.96
C LEU A 182 -16.19 -6.40 -14.93
N ALA A 183 -17.45 -6.79 -14.68
CA ALA A 183 -18.60 -6.30 -15.41
C ALA A 183 -19.40 -5.34 -14.51
N TYR A 184 -19.73 -4.16 -15.03
CA TYR A 184 -20.43 -3.08 -14.33
C TYR A 184 -21.19 -2.21 -15.34
N LYS A 185 -21.97 -1.27 -14.84
CA LYS A 185 -22.72 -0.31 -15.67
C LYS A 185 -22.29 1.12 -15.39
N LEU A 186 -22.51 1.99 -16.39
CA LEU A 186 -22.25 3.43 -16.27
C LEU A 186 -23.47 4.15 -15.66
N PHE A 187 -23.86 3.79 -14.43
CA PHE A 187 -25.10 4.22 -13.80
C PHE A 187 -25.25 5.75 -13.58
N ALA A 188 -24.16 6.50 -13.67
CA ALA A 188 -24.17 7.97 -13.63
C ALA A 188 -24.22 8.62 -15.03
N SER A 189 -24.45 7.83 -16.10
CA SER A 189 -24.54 8.33 -17.48
C SER A 189 -25.99 8.57 -17.90
N ASP A 190 -26.17 9.25 -19.04
CA ASP A 190 -27.49 9.40 -19.69
C ASP A 190 -28.08 8.07 -20.15
N ASN A 191 -27.26 7.02 -20.28
CA ASN A 191 -27.67 5.65 -20.50
C ASN A 191 -27.17 4.75 -19.36
N PRO A 192 -27.86 4.75 -18.20
CA PRO A 192 -27.41 4.05 -17.00
C PRO A 192 -27.28 2.53 -17.14
N GLU A 193 -27.99 1.93 -18.10
CA GLU A 193 -27.95 0.49 -18.39
C GLU A 193 -26.73 0.09 -19.23
N GLN A 194 -25.95 1.06 -19.72
CA GLN A 194 -24.78 0.78 -20.54
C GLN A 194 -23.78 -0.06 -19.77
N LYS A 195 -23.64 -1.31 -20.18
CA LYS A 195 -22.73 -2.26 -19.61
C LYS A 195 -21.31 -2.00 -20.07
N ARG A 196 -20.35 -2.30 -19.20
CA ARG A 196 -18.92 -2.29 -19.47
C ARG A 196 -18.28 -3.52 -18.85
N THR A 197 -17.49 -4.24 -19.63
CA THR A 197 -16.75 -5.41 -19.17
C THR A 197 -15.26 -5.14 -19.35
N LYS A 198 -14.56 -5.00 -18.22
CA LYS A 198 -13.12 -4.79 -18.15
C LYS A 198 -12.44 -6.10 -17.81
N ASN A 199 -11.49 -6.54 -18.65
CA ASN A 199 -10.64 -7.68 -18.36
C ASN A 199 -9.21 -7.21 -18.17
N GLU A 200 -8.56 -7.71 -17.13
CA GLU A 200 -7.19 -7.43 -16.78
C GLU A 200 -6.45 -8.75 -16.60
N GLY A 201 -5.28 -8.88 -17.21
CA GLY A 201 -4.38 -10.00 -17.01
C GLY A 201 -2.98 -9.51 -16.73
N ASN A 202 -2.24 -10.23 -15.91
CA ASN A 202 -0.84 -10.01 -15.67
C ASN A 202 -0.10 -11.34 -15.67
N TYR A 203 0.91 -11.47 -16.52
CA TYR A 203 1.79 -12.63 -16.59
C TYR A 203 3.18 -12.18 -16.25
N TYR A 204 3.82 -12.85 -15.29
CA TYR A 204 5.13 -12.44 -14.82
C TYR A 204 6.14 -13.59 -14.79
N LEU A 205 7.38 -13.24 -15.09
CA LEU A 205 8.56 -14.08 -14.93
C LEU A 205 9.63 -13.26 -14.21
N GLY A 206 10.18 -13.79 -13.12
CA GLY A 206 11.21 -13.10 -12.33
C GLY A 206 12.36 -14.01 -11.94
N ILE A 207 13.53 -13.43 -11.84
CA ILE A 207 14.70 -14.04 -11.22
C ILE A 207 15.40 -13.00 -10.36
N LYS A 208 15.55 -13.29 -9.07
CA LYS A 208 16.21 -12.37 -8.14
C LYS A 208 17.13 -13.09 -7.19
N SER A 209 18.23 -12.44 -6.82
CA SER A 209 19.13 -12.89 -5.76
C SER A 209 19.51 -11.71 -4.89
N THR A 210 19.06 -11.75 -3.64
CA THR A 210 19.31 -10.70 -2.64
C THR A 210 20.20 -11.18 -1.49
N ALA A 211 20.51 -12.47 -1.46
CA ALA A 211 21.35 -13.09 -0.43
C ALA A 211 22.86 -12.97 -0.71
N GLY A 212 23.24 -12.59 -1.92
CA GLY A 212 24.64 -12.38 -2.31
C GLY A 212 25.24 -11.17 -1.63
N LYS A 213 26.44 -11.31 -1.04
CA LYS A 213 27.18 -10.17 -0.47
C LYS A 213 27.86 -9.30 -1.52
N VAL A 214 28.22 -9.93 -2.64
CA VAL A 214 29.02 -9.29 -3.70
C VAL A 214 28.16 -8.87 -4.88
N PHE A 215 27.23 -9.73 -5.28
CA PHE A 215 26.36 -9.47 -6.42
C PHE A 215 24.90 -9.69 -6.07
N ILE A 216 24.10 -8.66 -6.30
CA ILE A 216 22.67 -8.63 -6.08
C ILE A 216 22.01 -8.27 -7.40
N PHE A 217 20.96 -8.98 -7.76
CA PHE A 217 20.21 -8.67 -8.99
C PHE A 217 18.73 -8.98 -8.82
N ASP A 218 17.92 -8.29 -9.59
CA ASP A 218 16.47 -8.52 -9.74
C ASP A 218 16.09 -8.23 -11.20
N LEU A 219 15.59 -9.25 -11.88
CA LEU A 219 15.11 -9.14 -13.25
C LEU A 219 13.67 -9.64 -13.27
N GLN A 220 12.77 -8.78 -13.69
CA GLN A 220 11.35 -9.10 -13.78
C GLN A 220 10.79 -8.70 -15.14
N PHE A 221 10.11 -9.62 -15.76
CA PHE A 221 9.32 -9.41 -16.96
C PHE A 221 7.84 -9.54 -16.60
N ASP A 222 7.06 -8.54 -16.92
CA ASP A 222 5.61 -8.52 -16.75
C ASP A 222 4.95 -8.26 -18.11
N ASN A 223 3.83 -8.92 -18.33
CA ASN A 223 2.96 -8.66 -19.46
C ASN A 223 1.56 -8.35 -18.95
N TYR A 224 1.18 -7.08 -19.01
CA TYR A 224 -0.13 -6.60 -18.61
C TYR A 224 -1.05 -6.53 -19.83
N VAL A 225 -2.20 -7.20 -19.74
CA VAL A 225 -3.26 -7.15 -20.76
C VAL A 225 -4.47 -6.47 -20.14
N THR A 226 -5.01 -5.45 -20.80
CA THR A 226 -6.21 -4.75 -20.36
C THR A 226 -7.16 -4.59 -21.54
N SER A 227 -8.43 -4.97 -21.38
CA SER A 227 -9.42 -4.78 -22.44
C SER A 227 -10.76 -4.28 -21.91
N LEU A 228 -11.48 -3.52 -22.73
CA LEU A 228 -12.88 -3.16 -22.58
C LEU A 228 -13.66 -3.73 -23.74
N VAL A 229 -14.50 -4.72 -23.46
CA VAL A 229 -15.18 -5.51 -24.51
C VAL A 229 -16.10 -4.65 -25.36
N GLU A 230 -16.94 -3.82 -24.73
CA GLU A 230 -17.95 -3.00 -25.40
C GLU A 230 -17.37 -1.82 -26.20
N ASN A 231 -16.09 -1.52 -26.01
CA ASN A 231 -15.40 -0.45 -26.72
C ASN A 231 -14.37 -0.97 -27.73
N ASN A 232 -14.27 -2.29 -27.93
CA ASN A 232 -13.21 -2.94 -28.71
C ASN A 232 -11.80 -2.41 -28.38
N PHE A 233 -11.61 -1.99 -27.13
CA PHE A 233 -10.31 -1.52 -26.64
C PHE A 233 -9.51 -2.70 -26.10
N SER A 234 -8.29 -2.85 -26.57
CA SER A 234 -7.33 -3.82 -26.04
C SER A 234 -5.94 -3.19 -25.94
N GLU A 235 -5.31 -3.33 -24.80
CA GLU A 235 -3.93 -2.92 -24.54
C GLU A 235 -3.11 -4.11 -24.07
N ASN A 236 -1.92 -4.26 -24.62
CA ASN A 236 -0.89 -5.19 -24.16
C ASN A 236 0.38 -4.39 -23.85
N LEU A 237 0.80 -4.42 -22.58
CA LEU A 237 1.99 -3.71 -22.08
C LEU A 237 3.04 -4.73 -21.61
N LEU A 238 4.10 -4.88 -22.40
CA LEU A 238 5.29 -5.61 -21.98
C LEU A 238 6.16 -4.69 -21.12
N ASN A 239 6.57 -5.16 -19.95
CA ASN A 239 7.37 -4.41 -18.99
C ASN A 239 8.54 -5.27 -18.51
N LEU A 240 9.76 -4.83 -18.77
CA LEU A 240 11.01 -5.45 -18.32
C LEU A 240 11.68 -4.55 -17.31
N ASN A 241 11.76 -4.98 -16.06
CA ASN A 241 12.49 -4.32 -15.00
C ASN A 241 13.81 -5.05 -14.73
N GLY A 242 14.86 -4.30 -14.55
CA GLY A 242 16.19 -4.83 -14.23
C GLY A 242 16.88 -4.00 -13.17
N PHE A 243 17.44 -4.67 -12.20
CA PHE A 243 18.34 -4.12 -11.21
C PHE A 243 19.53 -5.05 -11.03
N ALA A 244 20.73 -4.49 -10.98
CA ALA A 244 21.94 -5.23 -10.63
C ALA A 244 22.88 -4.33 -9.82
N ARG A 245 23.53 -4.90 -8.81
CA ARG A 245 24.55 -4.25 -8.01
C ARG A 245 25.73 -5.18 -7.77
N LEU A 246 26.92 -4.67 -8.03
CA LEU A 246 28.18 -5.30 -7.67
C LEU A 246 28.79 -4.54 -6.49
N GLN A 247 28.91 -5.18 -5.32
CA GLN A 247 29.48 -4.59 -4.12
C GLN A 247 30.95 -5.00 -3.97
N LEU A 248 31.86 -4.05 -4.01
CA LEU A 248 33.30 -4.22 -3.88
C LEU A 248 33.75 -3.51 -2.59
N SER A 249 33.60 -4.21 -1.44
CA SER A 249 33.82 -3.59 -0.11
C SER A 249 32.88 -2.40 0.11
N ASP A 250 33.42 -1.22 0.34
CA ASP A 250 32.69 0.00 0.65
C ASP A 250 32.13 0.73 -0.59
N ILE A 251 32.46 0.23 -1.78
CA ILE A 251 32.01 0.81 -3.06
C ILE A 251 31.18 -0.22 -3.81
N GLY A 252 30.03 0.20 -4.30
CA GLY A 252 29.18 -0.61 -5.16
C GLY A 252 28.96 0.07 -6.52
N LEU A 253 28.76 -0.74 -7.55
CA LEU A 253 28.32 -0.30 -8.86
C LEU A 253 26.91 -0.82 -9.09
N GLY A 254 25.96 0.08 -9.34
CA GLY A 254 24.56 -0.22 -9.55
C GLY A 254 24.08 0.11 -10.95
N ILE A 255 23.13 -0.65 -11.43
CA ILE A 255 22.40 -0.38 -12.67
C ILE A 255 20.92 -0.64 -12.38
N LYS A 256 20.06 0.32 -12.74
CA LYS A 256 18.61 0.13 -12.76
C LYS A 256 18.10 0.43 -14.17
N THR A 257 17.26 -0.44 -14.70
CA THR A 257 16.69 -0.28 -16.05
C THR A 257 15.21 -0.66 -16.03
N ASN A 258 14.45 0.00 -16.89
CA ASN A 258 13.09 -0.38 -17.18
C ASN A 258 12.85 -0.19 -18.68
N TYR A 259 12.27 -1.19 -19.33
CA TYR A 259 11.83 -1.10 -20.71
C TYR A 259 10.36 -1.48 -20.78
N GLN A 260 9.56 -0.62 -21.38
CA GLN A 260 8.14 -0.86 -21.61
C GLN A 260 7.84 -0.78 -23.10
N LYS A 261 7.01 -1.72 -23.57
CA LYS A 261 6.49 -1.70 -24.93
C LYS A 261 4.99 -1.91 -24.85
N GLN A 262 4.24 -0.90 -25.25
CA GLN A 262 2.79 -0.93 -25.32
C GLN A 262 2.35 -1.19 -26.76
N PHE A 263 1.33 -2.01 -26.90
CA PHE A 263 0.55 -2.21 -28.11
C PHE A 263 -0.92 -2.00 -27.76
N PHE A 264 -1.62 -1.18 -28.49
CA PHE A 264 -3.04 -1.04 -28.27
C PHE A 264 -3.82 -0.99 -29.59
N THR A 265 -5.05 -1.43 -29.51
CA THR A 265 -6.01 -1.50 -30.60
C THR A 265 -7.34 -0.91 -30.15
N THR A 266 -7.96 -0.13 -31.02
CA THR A 266 -9.32 0.41 -30.85
C THR A 266 -10.08 0.25 -32.17
N ASP A 267 -11.38 0.54 -32.19
CA ASP A 267 -12.21 0.52 -33.42
C ASP A 267 -11.63 1.36 -34.58
N SER A 268 -10.89 2.41 -34.27
CA SER A 268 -10.36 3.37 -35.26
C SER A 268 -8.87 3.25 -35.50
N LEU A 269 -8.14 2.51 -34.68
CA LEU A 269 -6.69 2.45 -34.71
C LEU A 269 -6.20 1.02 -34.48
N ASP A 270 -5.54 0.44 -35.46
CA ASP A 270 -4.97 -0.88 -35.39
C ASP A 270 -3.51 -0.84 -34.96
N ASN A 271 -3.22 -1.55 -33.87
CA ASN A 271 -1.89 -1.95 -33.43
C ASN A 271 -0.83 -0.83 -33.35
N ILE A 272 -1.19 0.26 -32.70
CA ILE A 272 -0.23 1.34 -32.43
C ILE A 272 0.69 0.92 -31.29
N GLY A 273 1.99 1.10 -31.47
CA GLY A 273 3.00 0.71 -30.50
C GLY A 273 3.81 1.90 -30.00
N PHE A 274 3.88 2.04 -28.69
CA PHE A 274 4.76 3.00 -28.02
C PHE A 274 5.80 2.27 -27.17
N SER A 275 6.95 2.88 -26.98
CA SER A 275 8.02 2.33 -26.15
C SER A 275 8.56 3.37 -25.20
N TYR A 276 8.93 2.90 -24.03
CA TYR A 276 9.62 3.67 -23.00
C TYR A 276 10.87 2.92 -22.58
N PHE A 277 11.94 3.64 -22.39
CA PHE A 277 13.19 3.12 -21.87
C PHE A 277 13.72 4.01 -20.76
N PHE A 278 14.12 3.40 -19.66
CA PHE A 278 14.77 4.04 -18.53
C PHE A 278 16.05 3.29 -18.19
N PHE A 279 17.12 4.04 -17.92
CA PHE A 279 18.40 3.50 -17.53
C PHE A 279 19.08 4.42 -16.51
N ARG A 280 19.54 3.85 -15.39
CA ARG A 280 20.23 4.59 -14.33
C ARG A 280 21.44 3.80 -13.85
N PRO A 281 22.66 4.08 -14.34
CA PRO A 281 23.89 3.66 -13.71
C PRO A 281 24.16 4.48 -12.45
N SER A 282 24.72 3.85 -11.43
CA SER A 282 25.04 4.50 -10.16
C SER A 282 26.28 3.92 -9.48
N VAL A 283 26.85 4.72 -8.60
CA VAL A 283 27.93 4.31 -7.69
C VAL A 283 27.39 4.46 -6.27
N VAL A 284 27.54 3.42 -5.47
CA VAL A 284 27.10 3.35 -4.08
C VAL A 284 28.33 3.39 -3.18
N PHE A 285 28.25 4.17 -2.11
CA PHE A 285 29.29 4.29 -1.08
C PHE A 285 28.67 3.88 0.26
N GLU A 286 29.27 2.93 0.96
CA GLU A 286 28.88 2.51 2.30
C GLU A 286 30.02 2.83 3.27
N LEU A 287 29.81 3.79 4.18
CA LEU A 287 30.80 4.24 5.14
C LEU A 287 30.36 3.91 6.57
N PHE A 288 31.24 3.22 7.31
CA PHE A 288 31.08 2.93 8.74
C PHE A 288 29.75 2.25 9.12
N ASN A 289 29.10 1.50 8.23
CA ASN A 289 27.78 0.91 8.43
C ASN A 289 26.66 1.90 8.85
N SER A 290 26.95 3.18 8.82
CA SER A 290 26.04 4.25 9.27
C SER A 290 25.66 5.20 8.16
N ILE A 291 26.44 5.28 7.11
CA ILE A 291 26.21 6.18 5.98
C ILE A 291 26.20 5.37 4.70
N LYS A 292 25.14 5.51 3.94
CA LYS A 292 25.03 5.01 2.58
C LYS A 292 24.72 6.16 1.65
N ALA A 293 25.49 6.34 0.62
CA ALA A 293 25.28 7.35 -0.41
C ALA A 293 25.30 6.68 -1.79
N GLU A 294 24.45 7.14 -2.66
CA GLU A 294 24.40 6.67 -4.03
C GLU A 294 24.33 7.87 -4.97
N VAL A 295 25.14 7.88 -6.02
CA VAL A 295 25.14 8.91 -7.05
C VAL A 295 25.07 8.24 -8.40
N GLY A 296 24.24 8.75 -9.28
CA GLY A 296 24.03 8.18 -10.60
C GLY A 296 23.52 9.20 -11.61
N TYR A 297 23.18 8.69 -12.76
CA TYR A 297 22.62 9.50 -13.82
C TYR A 297 21.42 8.78 -14.45
N THR A 298 20.30 9.48 -14.56
CA THR A 298 19.05 8.96 -15.11
C THR A 298 18.93 9.35 -16.58
N PHE A 299 18.69 8.34 -17.42
CA PHE A 299 18.31 8.49 -18.82
C PHE A 299 16.92 7.90 -19.01
N ALA A 300 16.01 8.61 -19.62
CA ALA A 300 14.71 8.07 -20.00
C ALA A 300 14.28 8.64 -21.36
N ASN A 301 13.61 7.82 -22.17
CA ASN A 301 13.03 8.27 -23.42
C ASN A 301 11.72 7.53 -23.75
N SER A 302 10.88 8.19 -24.54
CA SER A 302 9.69 7.60 -25.14
C SER A 302 9.43 8.32 -26.46
N GLY A 303 9.61 7.63 -27.58
CA GLY A 303 9.59 8.26 -28.91
C GLY A 303 10.60 9.40 -29.02
N ASP A 304 10.12 10.58 -29.40
CA ASP A 304 10.93 11.78 -29.54
C ASP A 304 11.18 12.53 -28.22
N GLN A 305 10.55 12.08 -27.12
CA GLN A 305 10.69 12.71 -25.81
C GLN A 305 11.83 12.06 -25.04
N SER A 306 12.71 12.88 -24.49
CA SER A 306 13.83 12.43 -23.66
C SER A 306 13.89 13.19 -22.34
N PHE A 307 14.48 12.54 -21.34
CA PHE A 307 14.74 13.11 -20.03
C PHE A 307 16.08 12.59 -19.51
N ASN A 308 16.94 13.52 -19.10
CA ASN A 308 18.25 13.21 -18.54
C ASN A 308 18.51 14.07 -17.31
N ASN A 309 18.96 13.44 -16.21
CA ASN A 309 19.27 14.19 -14.99
C ASN A 309 20.19 13.40 -14.06
N ILE A 310 20.79 14.12 -13.11
CA ILE A 310 21.57 13.53 -12.02
C ILE A 310 20.63 12.88 -11.03
N PHE A 311 21.07 11.78 -10.44
CA PHE A 311 20.46 11.10 -9.32
C PHE A 311 21.43 11.11 -8.13
N ALA A 312 20.94 11.36 -6.95
CA ALA A 312 21.68 11.23 -5.70
C ALA A 312 20.75 10.81 -4.57
N SER A 313 21.20 9.89 -3.73
CA SER A 313 20.51 9.53 -2.50
C SER A 313 21.47 9.34 -1.36
N PHE A 314 21.02 9.54 -0.14
CA PHE A 314 21.77 9.24 1.06
C PHE A 314 20.89 8.66 2.15
N GLY A 315 21.45 7.76 2.95
CA GLY A 315 20.90 7.26 4.18
C GLY A 315 21.90 7.45 5.32
N LEU A 316 21.46 8.05 6.40
CA LEU A 316 22.27 8.29 7.60
C LEU A 316 21.60 7.66 8.81
N ARG A 317 22.26 6.69 9.43
CA ARG A 317 21.84 6.14 10.72
C ARG A 317 22.36 7.04 11.84
N ILE A 318 21.50 7.91 12.38
CA ILE A 318 21.83 8.84 13.46
C ILE A 318 21.99 8.09 14.79
N SER A 319 21.13 7.10 15.01
CA SER A 319 21.17 6.21 16.18
C SER A 319 20.69 4.81 15.79
N LYS A 320 20.65 3.89 16.76
CA LYS A 320 20.10 2.54 16.52
C LYS A 320 18.65 2.57 16.01
N ASN A 321 17.92 3.61 16.36
CA ASN A 321 16.49 3.72 16.17
C ASN A 321 16.09 4.80 15.15
N ILE A 322 17.02 5.63 14.68
CA ILE A 322 16.72 6.78 13.82
C ILE A 322 17.56 6.72 12.55
N ILE A 323 16.89 6.76 11.42
CA ILE A 323 17.49 6.83 10.10
C ILE A 323 16.96 8.08 9.40
N LEU A 324 17.85 8.90 8.87
CA LEU A 324 17.54 10.00 7.96
C LEU A 324 17.80 9.54 6.53
N LEU A 325 16.84 9.75 5.67
CA LEU A 325 16.91 9.45 4.23
C LEU A 325 16.75 10.73 3.44
N GLY A 326 17.48 10.86 2.36
CA GLY A 326 17.33 11.96 1.43
C GLY A 326 17.58 11.49 0.02
N GLU A 327 16.77 11.96 -0.91
CA GLU A 327 16.87 11.59 -2.31
C GLU A 327 16.62 12.80 -3.22
N PHE A 328 17.50 12.98 -4.17
CA PHE A 328 17.29 13.80 -5.35
C PHE A 328 17.21 12.87 -6.54
N SER A 329 16.00 12.61 -7.04
CA SER A 329 15.73 11.58 -8.03
C SER A 329 14.80 12.06 -9.14
N PRO A 330 15.20 13.08 -9.89
CA PRO A 330 14.44 13.44 -11.08
C PRO A 330 14.30 12.23 -12.00
N ASN A 331 13.08 12.01 -12.50
CA ASN A 331 12.76 10.88 -13.34
C ASN A 331 11.69 11.21 -14.38
N ALA A 332 11.44 10.27 -15.27
CA ALA A 332 10.29 10.32 -16.16
C ALA A 332 9.53 9.01 -16.03
N GLU A 333 8.23 9.06 -16.26
CA GLU A 333 7.31 7.94 -16.16
C GLU A 333 6.47 7.84 -17.43
N PHE A 334 6.13 6.62 -17.79
CA PHE A 334 5.27 6.32 -18.92
C PHE A 334 3.93 5.83 -18.40
N VAL A 335 2.86 6.53 -18.76
CA VAL A 335 1.50 6.20 -18.33
C VAL A 335 0.68 5.74 -19.53
N THR A 336 0.06 4.59 -19.41
CA THR A 336 -0.73 3.93 -20.44
C THR A 336 -2.22 3.97 -20.11
N SER A 337 -3.07 3.76 -21.11
CA SER A 337 -4.52 3.68 -20.94
C SER A 337 -4.94 2.60 -19.93
N GLY A 338 -4.25 1.45 -19.95
CA GLY A 338 -4.52 0.36 -19.00
C GLY A 338 -4.20 0.74 -17.54
N LEU A 339 -3.14 1.53 -17.31
CA LEU A 339 -2.85 2.05 -15.97
C LEU A 339 -3.94 3.01 -15.49
N VAL A 340 -4.40 3.89 -16.37
CA VAL A 340 -5.50 4.84 -16.07
C VAL A 340 -6.81 4.10 -15.79
N LEU A 341 -7.13 3.05 -16.56
CA LEU A 341 -8.30 2.22 -16.34
C LEU A 341 -8.29 1.46 -15.01
N ARG A 342 -7.11 1.17 -14.45
CA ARG A 342 -7.00 0.57 -13.11
C ARG A 342 -7.32 1.57 -12.01
N GLU A 343 -7.02 2.85 -12.23
CA GLU A 343 -7.31 3.92 -11.28
C GLU A 343 -8.80 4.32 -11.33
N ASN A 344 -9.39 4.37 -12.53
CA ASN A 344 -10.77 4.77 -12.74
C ASN A 344 -11.47 3.86 -13.76
N ASP A 345 -12.38 3.01 -13.29
CA ASP A 345 -13.19 2.11 -14.12
C ASP A 345 -14.06 2.86 -15.16
N TYR A 346 -14.36 4.13 -14.89
CA TYR A 346 -15.22 4.97 -15.74
C TYR A 346 -14.45 5.80 -16.77
N PHE A 347 -13.13 5.61 -16.85
CA PHE A 347 -12.29 6.28 -17.84
C PHE A 347 -12.66 5.89 -19.29
N ASN A 348 -12.55 6.84 -20.20
CA ASN A 348 -12.75 6.64 -21.65
C ASN A 348 -11.40 6.49 -22.36
N PRO A 349 -10.95 5.27 -22.70
CA PRO A 349 -9.61 5.05 -23.26
C PRO A 349 -9.48 5.45 -24.73
N LEU A 350 -10.59 5.75 -25.42
CA LEU A 350 -10.59 6.04 -26.87
C LEU A 350 -10.00 7.42 -27.22
N MET A 351 -9.82 8.29 -26.23
CA MET A 351 -9.34 9.67 -26.39
C MET A 351 -7.98 9.88 -25.70
N PHE A 352 -7.24 8.82 -25.44
CA PHE A 352 -6.01 8.89 -24.68
C PHE A 352 -4.78 8.72 -25.56
N ASP A 353 -3.91 9.73 -25.53
CA ASP A 353 -2.54 9.62 -26.03
C ASP A 353 -1.61 9.23 -24.88
N ASN A 354 -0.66 8.32 -25.11
CA ASN A 354 0.29 7.94 -24.09
C ASN A 354 1.08 9.14 -23.54
N LEU A 355 1.28 9.13 -22.25
CA LEU A 355 1.91 10.23 -21.55
C LEU A 355 3.31 9.88 -21.09
N PHE A 356 4.22 10.76 -21.41
CA PHE A 356 5.57 10.82 -20.86
C PHE A 356 5.62 11.95 -19.82
N ILE A 357 5.50 11.58 -18.52
CA ILE A 357 5.48 12.53 -17.42
C ILE A 357 6.92 12.78 -16.99
N ARG A 358 7.35 14.03 -16.97
CA ARG A 358 8.66 14.44 -16.47
C ARG A 358 8.54 14.97 -15.05
N LYS A 359 9.21 14.34 -14.10
CA LYS A 359 9.32 14.79 -12.70
C LYS A 359 10.70 15.41 -12.50
N SER A 360 10.79 16.71 -12.67
CA SER A 360 12.02 17.47 -12.45
C SER A 360 12.14 17.96 -11.01
N ASN A 361 13.37 18.20 -10.54
CA ASN A 361 13.66 18.66 -9.18
C ASN A 361 12.99 17.80 -8.10
N TYR A 362 12.96 16.48 -8.31
CA TYR A 362 12.37 15.55 -7.37
C TYR A 362 13.28 15.42 -6.14
N ILE A 363 12.79 15.89 -5.01
CA ILE A 363 13.46 15.83 -3.70
C ILE A 363 12.51 15.11 -2.75
N ASP A 364 13.03 14.12 -2.02
CA ASP A 364 12.36 13.46 -0.92
C ASP A 364 13.29 13.42 0.29
N ILE A 365 12.80 13.81 1.45
CA ILE A 365 13.53 13.75 2.71
C ILE A 365 12.62 13.08 3.74
N ALA A 366 13.11 12.00 4.35
CA ALA A 366 12.36 11.22 5.31
C ALA A 366 13.17 10.90 6.55
N VAL A 367 12.48 10.83 7.69
CA VAL A 367 13.00 10.34 8.95
C VAL A 367 12.24 9.09 9.31
N LYS A 368 12.97 8.00 9.57
CA LYS A 368 12.42 6.76 10.10
C LYS A 368 12.86 6.60 11.53
N TYR A 369 11.89 6.33 12.40
CA TYR A 369 12.09 5.95 13.78
C TYR A 369 11.53 4.57 14.01
N GLU A 370 12.35 3.67 14.54
CA GLU A 370 11.97 2.31 14.89
C GLU A 370 12.49 1.98 16.30
N TYR A 371 11.60 1.55 17.18
CA TYR A 371 11.94 1.10 18.51
C TYR A 371 11.46 -0.32 18.76
N GLU A 372 12.40 -1.27 18.80
CA GLU A 372 12.21 -2.68 19.20
C GLU A 372 10.97 -3.37 18.57
N ARG A 373 10.60 -2.99 17.35
CA ARG A 373 9.39 -3.46 16.65
C ARG A 373 8.05 -3.03 17.28
N TYR A 374 8.09 -2.25 18.37
CA TYR A 374 6.87 -1.75 18.99
C TYR A 374 6.37 -0.45 18.36
N TYR A 375 7.28 0.39 17.94
CA TYR A 375 6.93 1.69 17.37
C TYR A 375 7.72 1.91 16.09
N GLN A 376 7.01 2.16 15.02
CA GLN A 376 7.59 2.59 13.76
C GLN A 376 6.91 3.87 13.31
N ILE A 377 7.71 4.88 12.99
CA ILE A 377 7.27 6.15 12.45
C ILE A 377 8.11 6.44 11.20
N ASP A 378 7.46 6.73 10.10
CA ASP A 378 8.07 7.16 8.85
C ASP A 378 7.41 8.47 8.44
N ALA A 379 8.17 9.58 8.50
CA ALA A 379 7.68 10.90 8.18
C ALA A 379 8.59 11.56 7.14
N GLY A 380 8.01 12.18 6.13
CA GLY A 380 8.80 12.79 5.09
C GLY A 380 8.12 13.93 4.34
N LEU A 381 8.94 14.62 3.58
CA LEU A 381 8.56 15.72 2.71
C LEU A 381 9.06 15.45 1.30
N ARG A 382 8.17 15.54 0.34
CA ARG A 382 8.46 15.32 -1.08
C ARG A 382 8.08 16.55 -1.87
N SER A 383 8.95 16.95 -2.81
CA SER A 383 8.68 18.07 -3.70
C SER A 383 9.20 17.80 -5.09
N PHE A 384 8.41 18.08 -6.12
CA PHE A 384 8.84 17.99 -7.51
C PHE A 384 7.98 18.86 -8.43
N LYS A 385 8.50 19.14 -9.63
CA LYS A 385 7.74 19.74 -10.72
C LYS A 385 7.41 18.65 -11.72
N SER A 386 6.14 18.53 -12.08
CA SER A 386 5.70 17.62 -13.15
C SER A 386 5.49 18.38 -14.44
N GLY A 387 6.06 17.90 -15.54
CA GLY A 387 5.60 18.25 -16.88
C GLY A 387 4.62 17.19 -17.35
N ASN A 388 3.50 17.61 -17.93
CA ASN A 388 2.40 16.74 -18.41
C ASN A 388 1.79 15.85 -17.30
N LEU A 389 1.56 16.38 -16.11
CA LEU A 389 0.85 15.64 -15.06
C LEU A 389 -0.58 15.32 -15.52
N PRO A 390 -0.97 14.03 -15.63
CA PRO A 390 -2.33 13.67 -16.00
C PRO A 390 -3.30 13.91 -14.84
N TYR A 391 -4.51 14.31 -15.19
CA TYR A 391 -5.63 14.42 -14.27
C TYR A 391 -6.95 14.14 -14.98
N PHE A 392 -7.93 13.64 -14.24
CA PHE A 392 -9.24 13.35 -14.78
C PHE A 392 -10.08 14.61 -14.96
N ILE A 393 -10.82 14.61 -16.04
CA ILE A 393 -11.87 15.60 -16.34
C ILE A 393 -13.13 14.85 -16.76
N ASN A 394 -14.29 15.49 -16.63
CA ASN A 394 -15.52 14.92 -17.18
C ASN A 394 -15.41 14.85 -18.70
N SER A 395 -15.73 13.67 -19.25
CA SER A 395 -15.78 13.47 -20.70
C SER A 395 -17.03 14.13 -21.33
N ASN A 396 -16.95 14.40 -22.64
CA ASN A 396 -18.13 14.72 -23.43
C ASN A 396 -19.13 13.53 -23.51
N LYS A 397 -18.67 12.31 -23.23
CA LYS A 397 -19.54 11.14 -23.06
C LYS A 397 -20.03 11.11 -21.62
N SER A 398 -21.35 11.24 -21.44
CA SER A 398 -21.97 11.24 -20.13
C SER A 398 -21.54 10.07 -19.26
N GLY A 399 -21.23 10.33 -17.99
CA GLY A 399 -20.80 9.32 -17.01
C GLY A 399 -19.41 8.75 -17.27
N GLN A 400 -18.59 9.35 -18.14
CA GLN A 400 -17.22 8.91 -18.39
C GLN A 400 -16.24 10.05 -18.07
N PHE A 401 -14.96 9.67 -17.95
CA PHE A 401 -13.87 10.59 -17.66
C PHE A 401 -12.82 10.50 -18.75
N ASP A 402 -12.28 11.64 -19.15
CA ASP A 402 -11.13 11.76 -20.01
C ASP A 402 -9.91 12.19 -19.18
N ILE A 403 -8.72 12.11 -19.77
CA ILE A 403 -7.48 12.63 -19.19
C ILE A 403 -7.11 13.93 -19.88
N ALA A 404 -6.81 14.94 -19.08
CA ALA A 404 -6.09 16.14 -19.48
C ALA A 404 -4.73 16.18 -18.80
N THR A 405 -3.84 17.06 -19.24
CA THR A 405 -2.51 17.23 -18.66
C THR A 405 -2.26 18.68 -18.27
N ALA A 406 -1.47 18.87 -17.23
CA ALA A 406 -0.98 20.17 -16.82
C ALA A 406 0.45 20.10 -16.30
N ASP A 407 1.19 21.19 -16.46
CA ASP A 407 2.43 21.36 -15.71
C ASP A 407 2.09 21.75 -14.28
N ALA A 408 2.61 21.02 -13.31
CA ALA A 408 2.25 21.21 -11.92
C ALA A 408 3.44 21.21 -10.96
N LYS A 409 3.28 21.92 -9.86
CA LYS A 409 4.16 21.86 -8.69
C LYS A 409 3.53 20.99 -7.64
N ASN A 410 4.27 20.01 -7.17
CA ASN A 410 3.81 19.02 -6.21
C ASN A 410 4.59 19.16 -4.91
N TYR A 411 3.88 19.24 -3.80
CA TYR A 411 4.42 19.15 -2.45
C TYR A 411 3.59 18.13 -1.69
N ASN A 412 4.26 17.15 -1.11
CA ASN A 412 3.63 16.11 -0.29
C ASN A 412 4.35 16.03 1.04
N ALA A 413 3.61 16.06 2.14
CA ALA A 413 4.08 15.69 3.46
C ALA A 413 3.37 14.42 3.86
N TYR A 414 4.11 13.40 4.28
CA TYR A 414 3.54 12.12 4.65
C TYR A 414 3.98 11.68 6.05
N LEU A 415 3.11 10.89 6.69
CA LEU A 415 3.35 10.31 8.00
C LEU A 415 2.73 8.91 8.04
N ASN A 416 3.56 7.90 8.25
CA ASN A 416 3.14 6.52 8.47
C ASN A 416 3.48 6.11 9.90
N LEU A 417 2.54 5.46 10.57
CA LEU A 417 2.62 5.04 11.96
C LEU A 417 2.29 3.56 12.07
N SER A 418 3.09 2.83 12.86
CA SER A 418 2.76 1.48 13.31
C SER A 418 3.13 1.36 14.78
N PHE A 419 2.13 1.18 15.63
CA PHE A 419 2.30 1.10 17.07
C PHE A 419 1.73 -0.21 17.61
N HIS A 420 2.59 -0.99 18.25
CA HIS A 420 2.23 -2.19 18.98
C HIS A 420 2.19 -1.88 20.47
N PHE A 421 1.00 -1.79 21.03
CA PHE A 421 0.80 -1.51 22.45
C PHE A 421 0.82 -2.78 23.31
N GLY A 422 1.40 -3.88 22.79
CA GLY A 422 1.40 -5.17 23.46
C GLY A 422 -0.03 -5.71 23.66
N PRO A 423 -0.47 -5.95 24.91
CA PRO A 423 -1.81 -6.49 25.16
C PRO A 423 -2.94 -5.51 24.85
N TYR A 424 -2.65 -4.27 24.51
CA TYR A 424 -3.65 -3.23 24.21
C TYR A 424 -3.88 -3.05 22.70
N GLY A 425 -3.32 -3.92 21.87
CA GLY A 425 -3.59 -3.93 20.44
C GLY A 425 -2.55 -3.22 19.59
N VAL A 426 -2.92 -2.99 18.35
CA VAL A 426 -2.06 -2.43 17.29
C VAL A 426 -2.77 -1.27 16.62
N LEU A 427 -2.04 -0.18 16.38
CA LEU A 427 -2.52 0.98 15.64
C LEU A 427 -1.67 1.15 14.39
N TYR A 428 -2.34 1.27 13.24
CA TYR A 428 -1.76 1.76 12.00
C TYR A 428 -2.33 3.11 11.67
N GLY A 429 -1.52 3.96 11.07
CA GLY A 429 -1.97 5.21 10.50
C GLY A 429 -1.12 5.61 9.32
N SER A 430 -1.75 6.12 8.27
CA SER A 430 -1.09 6.76 7.15
C SER A 430 -1.79 8.05 6.82
N PHE A 431 -1.02 9.13 6.69
CA PHE A 431 -1.52 10.47 6.39
C PHE A 431 -0.67 11.09 5.31
N ASP A 432 -1.33 11.62 4.29
CA ASP A 432 -0.71 12.34 3.18
C ASP A 432 -1.36 13.72 3.03
N TYR A 433 -0.55 14.75 3.12
CA TYR A 433 -0.95 16.10 2.79
C TYR A 433 -0.33 16.50 1.45
N PHE A 434 -1.17 16.81 0.47
CA PHE A 434 -0.78 17.21 -0.88
C PHE A 434 -1.09 18.66 -1.16
N ARG A 435 -0.17 19.34 -1.81
CA ARG A 435 -0.41 20.61 -2.46
C ARG A 435 0.04 20.50 -3.90
N ILE A 436 -0.89 20.14 -4.78
CA ILE A 436 -0.66 20.00 -6.21
C ILE A 436 -1.35 21.18 -6.91
N ARG A 437 -0.54 22.00 -7.60
CA ARG A 437 -1.00 23.22 -8.25
C ARG A 437 -0.43 23.32 -9.66
N ASP A 438 -1.25 23.80 -10.58
CA ASP A 438 -0.80 24.16 -11.91
C ASP A 438 0.01 25.48 -11.91
N ASN A 439 0.37 25.97 -13.09
CA ASN A 439 1.12 27.22 -13.21
C ASN A 439 0.30 28.48 -12.86
N ASN A 440 -1.03 28.38 -12.82
CA ASN A 440 -1.96 29.45 -12.43
C ASN A 440 -2.29 29.42 -10.94
N ASP A 441 -1.69 28.50 -10.17
CA ASP A 441 -1.99 28.17 -8.76
C ASP A 441 -3.38 27.55 -8.54
N ASP A 442 -4.01 27.01 -9.60
CA ASP A 442 -5.25 26.24 -9.50
C ASP A 442 -4.97 24.82 -9.01
N ARG A 443 -5.92 24.24 -8.27
CA ARG A 443 -5.82 22.86 -7.79
C ARG A 443 -6.06 21.87 -8.94
N ILE A 444 -5.24 20.86 -9.03
CA ILE A 444 -5.45 19.77 -9.98
C ILE A 444 -6.69 18.96 -9.56
N PRO A 445 -7.63 18.71 -10.49
CA PRO A 445 -8.88 17.98 -10.22
C PRO A 445 -8.65 16.57 -9.66
N TYR A 446 -9.61 16.08 -8.88
CA TYR A 446 -9.64 14.75 -8.24
C TYR A 446 -8.50 14.43 -7.28
N HIS A 447 -7.62 15.39 -6.99
CA HIS A 447 -6.58 15.27 -5.98
C HIS A 447 -7.01 15.91 -4.65
N PRO A 448 -7.19 15.13 -3.57
CA PRO A 448 -7.45 15.68 -2.24
C PRO A 448 -6.20 16.36 -1.68
N ASN A 449 -6.38 17.41 -0.88
CA ASN A 449 -5.25 17.99 -0.16
C ASN A 449 -4.80 17.12 1.02
N LEU A 450 -5.73 16.36 1.62
CA LEU A 450 -5.42 15.47 2.74
C LEU A 450 -6.13 14.14 2.54
N LYS A 451 -5.37 13.08 2.60
CA LYS A 451 -5.84 11.70 2.73
C LYS A 451 -5.29 11.12 4.03
N GLY A 452 -6.03 10.25 4.64
CA GLY A 452 -5.53 9.52 5.78
C GLY A 452 -6.35 8.27 6.05
N ASN A 453 -5.69 7.28 6.61
CA ASN A 453 -6.35 6.13 7.19
C ASN A 453 -5.80 5.85 8.58
N ILE A 454 -6.64 5.30 9.44
CA ILE A 454 -6.27 4.77 10.74
C ILE A 454 -6.95 3.42 10.89
N THR A 455 -6.20 2.41 11.29
CA THR A 455 -6.72 1.10 11.68
C THR A 455 -6.25 0.80 13.09
N TYR A 456 -7.19 0.54 13.98
CA TYR A 456 -6.90 0.06 15.32
C TYR A 456 -7.46 -1.34 15.48
N GLY A 457 -6.60 -2.31 15.81
CA GLY A 457 -6.93 -3.70 16.05
C GLY A 457 -6.66 -4.10 17.50
N TYR A 458 -7.61 -4.79 18.09
CA TYR A 458 -7.48 -5.35 19.42
C TYR A 458 -7.85 -6.83 19.42
N GLU A 459 -6.94 -7.67 19.86
CA GLU A 459 -7.17 -9.09 20.01
C GLU A 459 -7.63 -9.41 21.42
N PHE A 460 -8.88 -9.87 21.52
CA PHE A 460 -9.44 -10.39 22.75
C PHE A 460 -8.92 -11.81 22.99
N ARG A 461 -9.04 -12.26 24.23
CA ARG A 461 -8.72 -13.66 24.55
C ARG A 461 -9.53 -14.62 23.68
N ARG A 462 -8.90 -15.73 23.25
CA ARG A 462 -9.51 -16.81 22.45
C ARG A 462 -9.67 -16.52 20.95
N GLY A 463 -8.79 -15.74 20.36
CA GLY A 463 -8.76 -15.57 18.91
C GLY A 463 -9.91 -14.74 18.35
N LEU A 464 -10.42 -13.77 19.11
CA LEU A 464 -11.36 -12.77 18.65
C LEU A 464 -10.61 -11.46 18.42
N LEU A 465 -10.47 -11.06 17.15
CA LEU A 465 -9.87 -9.79 16.73
C LEU A 465 -10.97 -8.82 16.33
N ALA A 466 -10.98 -7.64 16.91
CA ALA A 466 -11.82 -6.52 16.48
C ALA A 466 -10.94 -5.39 15.91
N GLU A 467 -11.36 -4.82 14.81
CA GLU A 467 -10.66 -3.76 14.10
C GLU A 467 -11.64 -2.61 13.81
N VAL A 468 -11.17 -1.41 14.02
CA VAL A 468 -11.86 -0.18 13.61
C VAL A 468 -11.02 0.49 12.53
N LEU A 469 -11.64 0.81 11.42
CA LEU A 469 -11.01 1.41 10.25
C LEU A 469 -11.62 2.79 10.01
N VAL A 470 -10.79 3.79 9.83
CA VAL A 470 -11.22 5.16 9.50
C VAL A 470 -10.45 5.63 8.29
N ASP A 471 -11.15 5.97 7.23
CA ASP A 471 -10.59 6.65 6.06
C ASP A 471 -11.10 8.08 6.02
N TYR A 472 -10.22 9.01 5.70
CA TYR A 472 -10.54 10.41 5.49
C TYR A 472 -10.03 10.90 4.15
N TYR A 473 -10.88 11.61 3.42
CA TYR A 473 -10.52 12.36 2.22
C TYR A 473 -11.05 13.79 2.34
N SER A 474 -10.17 14.75 2.13
CA SER A 474 -10.59 16.15 2.04
C SER A 474 -11.35 16.42 0.74
N GLU A 475 -11.98 17.60 0.66
CA GLU A 475 -12.65 18.05 -0.57
C GLU A 475 -11.71 18.03 -1.78
N ARG A 476 -12.28 17.74 -2.95
CA ARG A 476 -11.58 17.69 -4.24
C ARG A 476 -12.36 18.47 -5.27
N TYR A 477 -11.69 19.19 -6.13
CA TYR A 477 -12.31 19.81 -7.29
C TYR A 477 -12.44 18.80 -8.44
N THR A 478 -13.42 19.02 -9.32
CA THR A 478 -13.67 18.17 -10.49
C THR A 478 -13.28 18.84 -11.80
N ASP A 479 -12.89 20.12 -11.72
CA ASP A 479 -12.53 20.98 -12.85
C ASP A 479 -11.34 21.88 -12.52
N ILE A 480 -10.61 22.37 -13.52
CA ILE A 480 -9.48 23.30 -13.36
C ILE A 480 -9.90 24.67 -12.81
N PRO A 481 -11.01 25.29 -13.25
CA PRO A 481 -11.43 26.57 -12.64
C PRO A 481 -11.77 26.46 -11.15
N ASN A 482 -11.76 25.23 -10.62
CA ASN A 482 -12.07 24.93 -9.22
C ASN A 482 -13.49 25.43 -8.82
N ALA A 483 -14.43 25.36 -9.77
CA ALA A 483 -15.80 25.79 -9.57
C ALA A 483 -16.67 24.71 -8.92
N THR A 484 -16.47 23.45 -9.34
CA THR A 484 -17.25 22.32 -8.86
C THR A 484 -16.39 21.44 -7.94
N LYS A 485 -16.97 20.97 -6.83
CA LYS A 485 -16.23 20.15 -5.88
C LYS A 485 -17.01 18.95 -5.36
N LEU A 486 -16.31 17.90 -5.03
CA LEU A 486 -16.76 16.77 -4.22
C LEU A 486 -16.44 17.07 -2.75
N ASN A 487 -17.42 16.84 -1.88
CA ASN A 487 -17.26 17.07 -0.45
C ASN A 487 -16.24 16.13 0.18
N SER A 488 -15.66 16.57 1.29
CA SER A 488 -14.87 15.69 2.16
C SER A 488 -15.74 14.62 2.81
N PHE A 489 -15.14 13.48 3.12
CA PHE A 489 -15.85 12.43 3.83
C PHE A 489 -14.95 11.68 4.79
N PHE A 490 -15.59 11.08 5.80
CA PHE A 490 -15.06 10.02 6.64
C PHE A 490 -15.80 8.73 6.31
N ASN A 491 -15.06 7.66 6.09
CA ASN A 491 -15.59 6.31 6.01
C ASN A 491 -15.16 5.55 7.27
N LEU A 492 -16.13 5.14 8.07
CA LEU A 492 -15.90 4.34 9.27
C LEU A 492 -16.26 2.89 8.97
N GLY A 493 -15.32 1.99 9.18
CA GLY A 493 -15.50 0.56 9.06
C GLY A 493 -15.24 -0.17 10.39
N PHE A 494 -15.75 -1.38 10.47
CA PHE A 494 -15.52 -2.29 11.59
C PHE A 494 -15.35 -3.70 11.04
N LYS A 495 -14.33 -4.42 11.54
CA LYS A 495 -14.13 -5.84 11.26
C LYS A 495 -14.09 -6.61 12.57
N LEU A 496 -14.69 -7.78 12.57
CA LEU A 496 -14.60 -8.75 13.66
C LEU A 496 -14.20 -10.09 13.05
N THR A 497 -13.08 -10.62 13.48
CA THR A 497 -12.59 -11.92 13.05
C THR A 497 -12.54 -12.85 14.26
N TYR A 498 -13.21 -14.01 14.17
CA TYR A 498 -13.26 -14.97 15.25
C TYR A 498 -12.76 -16.35 14.81
N LYS A 499 -11.66 -16.79 15.39
CA LYS A 499 -11.11 -18.13 15.21
C LYS A 499 -11.92 -19.12 16.04
N LEU A 500 -12.99 -19.66 15.46
CA LEU A 500 -13.90 -20.58 16.14
C LEU A 500 -13.22 -21.93 16.43
N GLN A 501 -12.45 -22.42 15.48
CA GLN A 501 -11.61 -23.62 15.56
C GLN A 501 -10.28 -23.33 14.84
N GLU A 502 -9.29 -24.20 15.00
CA GLU A 502 -7.99 -24.01 14.34
C GLU A 502 -8.10 -23.79 12.83
N LYS A 503 -9.07 -24.41 12.19
CA LYS A 503 -9.29 -24.37 10.74
C LYS A 503 -10.51 -23.55 10.31
N LEU A 504 -11.32 -23.03 11.24
CA LEU A 504 -12.53 -22.27 10.91
C LEU A 504 -12.49 -20.87 11.53
N ILE A 505 -12.48 -19.88 10.65
CA ILE A 505 -12.46 -18.46 11.00
C ILE A 505 -13.75 -17.81 10.50
N LEU A 506 -14.47 -17.16 11.39
CA LEU A 506 -15.67 -16.36 11.05
C LEU A 506 -15.29 -14.89 10.90
N LYS A 507 -15.91 -14.20 9.96
CA LYS A 507 -15.69 -12.79 9.67
C LYS A 507 -16.99 -12.02 9.65
N LEU A 508 -17.02 -10.86 10.30
CA LEU A 508 -18.05 -9.84 10.16
C LEU A 508 -17.36 -8.55 9.74
N GLU A 509 -17.79 -7.98 8.63
CA GLU A 509 -17.27 -6.70 8.15
C GLU A 509 -18.42 -5.71 7.96
N MET A 510 -18.20 -4.49 8.41
CA MET A 510 -19.16 -3.39 8.28
C MET A 510 -18.47 -2.21 7.60
N TYR A 511 -19.07 -1.70 6.56
CA TYR A 511 -18.57 -0.56 5.80
C TYR A 511 -19.51 0.62 5.92
N ASN A 512 -18.95 1.81 5.84
CA ASN A 512 -19.70 3.07 5.88
C ASN A 512 -20.72 3.11 7.03
N LEU A 513 -20.25 2.80 8.26
CA LEU A 513 -21.07 2.77 9.48
C LEU A 513 -21.84 4.08 9.71
N LEU A 514 -21.33 5.19 9.22
CA LEU A 514 -21.98 6.49 9.32
C LEU A 514 -23.06 6.71 8.25
N ASN A 515 -23.21 5.77 7.34
CA ASN A 515 -24.13 5.83 6.19
C ASN A 515 -24.05 7.16 5.42
N ARG A 516 -22.80 7.63 5.17
CA ARG A 516 -22.56 8.88 4.47
C ARG A 516 -22.61 8.67 2.97
N ASP A 517 -23.03 9.69 2.24
CA ASP A 517 -22.90 9.75 0.79
C ASP A 517 -21.46 10.02 0.42
N ILE A 518 -20.79 9.02 -0.12
CA ILE A 518 -19.40 9.07 -0.53
C ILE A 518 -19.34 9.08 -2.06
N PHE A 519 -18.61 10.05 -2.63
CA PHE A 519 -18.36 10.14 -4.07
C PHE A 519 -16.85 10.18 -4.30
N LEU A 520 -16.29 9.15 -4.89
CA LEU A 520 -14.91 9.17 -5.38
C LEU A 520 -14.83 9.87 -6.74
N TRP A 521 -15.81 9.65 -7.57
CA TRP A 521 -15.98 10.23 -8.90
C TRP A 521 -17.30 10.96 -8.98
N GLN A 522 -17.34 12.03 -9.74
CA GLN A 522 -18.56 12.82 -9.91
C GLN A 522 -19.69 11.95 -10.49
N GLY A 523 -20.84 11.95 -9.81
CA GLY A 523 -22.00 11.15 -10.18
C GLY A 523 -21.98 9.71 -9.67
N TYR A 524 -20.82 9.14 -9.36
CA TYR A 524 -20.68 7.77 -8.89
C TYR A 524 -20.62 7.71 -7.36
N LYS A 525 -21.77 7.41 -6.77
CA LYS A 525 -21.91 7.22 -5.33
C LYS A 525 -21.40 5.84 -4.94
N GLU A 526 -20.61 5.77 -3.88
CA GLU A 526 -20.16 4.52 -3.27
C GLU A 526 -21.28 3.85 -2.47
N LYS A 527 -21.06 2.57 -2.12
CA LYS A 527 -22.01 1.81 -1.31
C LYS A 527 -22.36 2.55 -0.02
N PRO A 528 -23.66 2.58 0.36
CA PRO A 528 -24.08 3.05 1.68
C PRO A 528 -23.61 2.09 2.78
N PHE A 529 -24.17 2.17 3.97
CA PHE A 529 -23.92 1.19 5.03
C PHE A 529 -24.10 -0.23 4.52
N ASP A 530 -23.07 -1.06 4.68
CA ASP A 530 -23.05 -2.46 4.25
C ASP A 530 -22.53 -3.35 5.39
N VAL A 531 -23.10 -4.54 5.51
CA VAL A 531 -22.68 -5.59 6.45
C VAL A 531 -22.41 -6.85 5.65
N PHE A 532 -21.25 -7.45 5.88
CA PHE A 532 -20.84 -8.70 5.27
C PHE A 532 -20.52 -9.74 6.35
N LEU A 533 -21.05 -10.92 6.20
CA LEU A 533 -20.76 -12.09 7.02
C LEU A 533 -20.10 -13.16 6.18
N GLY A 534 -18.98 -13.68 6.64
CA GLY A 534 -18.23 -14.69 5.93
C GLY A 534 -17.54 -15.68 6.85
N PHE A 535 -17.01 -16.71 6.26
CA PHE A 535 -16.13 -17.66 6.92
C PHE A 535 -14.91 -17.95 6.04
N ASN A 536 -13.84 -18.41 6.68
CA ASN A 536 -12.68 -18.98 6.02
C ASN A 536 -12.39 -20.35 6.63
N LEU A 537 -12.43 -21.38 5.80
CA LEU A 537 -12.11 -22.76 6.16
C LEU A 537 -10.73 -23.11 5.62
N LEU A 538 -9.80 -23.42 6.51
CA LEU A 538 -8.45 -23.86 6.20
C LEU A 538 -8.42 -25.38 6.03
N PHE A 539 -7.66 -25.89 5.03
CA PHE A 539 -7.48 -27.33 4.81
C PHE A 539 -6.03 -27.65 4.43
N ASP A 540 -5.63 -28.89 4.72
CA ASP A 540 -4.30 -29.41 4.40
C ASP A 540 -4.29 -30.10 3.04
#